data_31b2d53c90903edb96be4547798ec841
#
_entry.id   31b2d53c90903edb96be4547798ec841
#
_cell.length_a   1.000
_cell.length_b   1.000
_cell.length_c   1.000
_cell.angle_alpha   90.00
_cell.angle_beta   90.00
_cell.angle_gamma   90.00
#
_symmetry.space_group_name_H-M   'P 1'
#
loop_
_entity.id
_entity.type
_entity.pdbx_description
1 polymer ?
#
loop_
_entity_poly.entity_id
_entity_poly.type
_entity_poly.pdbx_seq_one_letter_code
_entity_poly.pdbx_strand_id
1 'polypeptide(L)'
;MVYPGANHTRFQHALGATHLMGSAIEVLRNKGKEITHDEALGVLSAILLHDVGHGPYSHTLESTLVEGVHHETISKLIIEKLNRQFEGKLDTAISIFKGEYHKNFLHQLVSSQLDIDRLDYLKRDSFFTGVSEGVIGSDRIIKMLDVVNDELAIEAKGIYSIEKFIVARRLMYWQVYLHKTVLAAEFLLTKILQRAKQLAREGSKIPAPETLKLFLKNTYTESQFANNQEVFSAFLNLDDYDILSCIKNWCNHPDKVLSTLSNNLINRKLNKIILQNEPIDQNKLDELIQKAKTQYRISDIEASYLVYAGDISNNAYNIEEDRINILFKNGKVADIAEAADLLNISVLSKQVTKHFLCFPKELLQ
;
A
#
# COMPACT_ATOMS: atom_id res chain seq x y z
N MET A 1 12.09 -3.47 -9.70
CA MET A 1 12.32 -4.27 -10.93
C MET A 1 12.07 -3.49 -12.21
N VAL A 2 11.22 -2.49 -12.23
CA VAL A 2 10.90 -1.65 -13.41
C VAL A 2 11.68 -0.35 -13.35
N TYR A 3 11.68 0.28 -12.20
CA TYR A 3 12.25 1.60 -11.96
C TYR A 3 13.53 1.47 -11.13
N PRO A 4 14.72 1.46 -11.74
CA PRO A 4 15.99 1.23 -11.03
C PRO A 4 16.33 2.33 -10.02
N GLY A 5 15.78 3.53 -10.19
CA GLY A 5 15.95 4.65 -9.25
C GLY A 5 15.06 4.57 -8.01
N ALA A 6 14.02 3.74 -8.01
CA ALA A 6 13.06 3.62 -6.90
C ALA A 6 13.63 2.73 -5.76
N ASN A 7 14.66 3.25 -5.08
CA ASN A 7 15.33 2.59 -3.95
C ASN A 7 15.07 3.30 -2.61
N HIS A 8 14.19 4.30 -2.59
CA HIS A 8 13.81 4.98 -1.37
C HIS A 8 13.04 4.05 -0.43
N THR A 9 13.15 4.33 0.85
CA THR A 9 12.59 3.50 1.91
C THR A 9 11.32 4.12 2.49
N ARG A 10 10.48 3.32 3.18
CA ARG A 10 9.36 3.80 3.99
C ARG A 10 9.80 4.82 5.04
N PHE A 11 10.99 4.64 5.63
CA PHE A 11 11.53 5.60 6.58
C PHE A 11 11.78 6.98 5.95
N GLN A 12 12.32 7.03 4.72
CA GLN A 12 12.49 8.29 3.99
C GLN A 12 11.14 8.94 3.64
N HIS A 13 10.13 8.12 3.30
CA HIS A 13 8.77 8.58 3.11
C HIS A 13 8.19 9.17 4.42
N ALA A 14 8.27 8.44 5.53
CA ALA A 14 7.78 8.91 6.83
C ALA A 14 8.41 10.25 7.26
N LEU A 15 9.72 10.42 7.05
CA LEU A 15 10.41 11.70 7.31
C LEU A 15 9.92 12.82 6.38
N GLY A 16 9.70 12.51 5.10
CA GLY A 16 9.18 13.47 4.14
C GLY A 16 7.75 13.90 4.44
N ALA A 17 6.88 12.96 4.78
CA ALA A 17 5.51 13.23 5.22
C ALA A 17 5.51 14.08 6.50
N THR A 18 6.38 13.77 7.46
CA THR A 18 6.55 14.58 8.69
C THR A 18 6.98 16.02 8.37
N HIS A 19 7.88 16.22 7.43
CA HIS A 19 8.30 17.55 6.98
C HIS A 19 7.15 18.33 6.34
N LEU A 20 6.38 17.69 5.45
CA LEU A 20 5.21 18.33 4.82
C LEU A 20 4.12 18.63 5.85
N MET A 21 3.93 17.76 6.85
CA MET A 21 3.00 17.99 7.97
C MET A 21 3.37 19.24 8.76
N GLY A 22 4.66 19.43 9.07
CA GLY A 22 5.15 20.67 9.71
C GLY A 22 4.77 21.93 8.92
N SER A 23 4.94 21.87 7.58
CA SER A 23 4.55 22.98 6.70
C SER A 23 3.03 23.20 6.67
N ALA A 24 2.22 22.15 6.72
CA ALA A 24 0.77 22.26 6.78
C ALA A 24 0.29 22.91 8.08
N ILE A 25 0.86 22.50 9.21
CA ILE A 25 0.57 23.09 10.53
C ILE A 25 0.89 24.59 10.53
N GLU A 26 2.06 24.97 10.02
CA GLU A 26 2.47 26.38 9.93
C GLU A 26 1.50 27.21 9.08
N VAL A 27 1.09 26.69 7.91
CA VAL A 27 0.12 27.37 7.04
C VAL A 27 -1.23 27.54 7.73
N LEU A 28 -1.74 26.50 8.39
CA LEU A 28 -3.03 26.56 9.08
C LEU A 28 -2.99 27.54 10.26
N ARG A 29 -1.92 27.54 11.06
CA ARG A 29 -1.70 28.53 12.15
C ARG A 29 -1.66 29.95 11.62
N ASN A 30 -0.95 30.19 10.51
CA ASN A 30 -0.88 31.51 9.89
C ASN A 30 -2.23 32.00 9.34
N LYS A 31 -3.17 31.06 9.10
CA LYS A 31 -4.58 31.36 8.75
C LYS A 31 -5.49 31.49 9.98
N GLY A 32 -4.93 31.51 11.18
CA GLY A 32 -5.67 31.68 12.42
C GLY A 32 -6.36 30.42 12.93
N LYS A 33 -5.99 29.23 12.41
CA LYS A 33 -6.50 27.97 12.98
C LYS A 33 -5.72 27.63 14.25
N GLU A 34 -6.46 27.39 15.30
CA GLU A 34 -5.86 27.05 16.58
C GLU A 34 -5.33 25.59 16.54
N ILE A 35 -4.03 25.45 16.62
CA ILE A 35 -3.32 24.18 16.78
C ILE A 35 -2.30 24.40 17.89
N THR A 36 -2.54 23.80 19.05
CA THR A 36 -1.64 23.92 20.20
C THR A 36 -0.27 23.26 19.93
N HIS A 37 0.67 23.42 20.84
CA HIS A 37 1.97 22.77 20.73
C HIS A 37 1.83 21.25 20.83
N ASP A 38 1.01 20.75 21.74
CA ASP A 38 0.79 19.33 21.97
C ASP A 38 0.04 18.67 20.80
N GLU A 39 -0.93 19.37 20.19
CA GLU A 39 -1.60 18.93 18.98
C GLU A 39 -0.64 18.84 17.79
N ALA A 40 0.25 19.81 17.63
CA ALA A 40 1.28 19.80 16.60
C ALA A 40 2.23 18.61 16.77
N LEU A 41 2.71 18.36 18.00
CA LEU A 41 3.54 17.17 18.29
C LEU A 41 2.76 15.88 18.08
N GLY A 42 1.47 15.85 18.45
CA GLY A 42 0.59 14.70 18.26
C GLY A 42 0.44 14.34 16.77
N VAL A 43 0.09 15.30 15.91
CA VAL A 43 -0.12 15.03 14.48
C VAL A 43 1.20 14.74 13.76
N LEU A 44 2.32 15.38 14.15
CA LEU A 44 3.66 15.04 13.63
C LEU A 44 4.07 13.61 13.99
N SER A 45 3.79 13.18 15.22
CA SER A 45 4.06 11.81 15.66
C SER A 45 3.13 10.80 14.97
N ALA A 46 1.86 11.15 14.77
CA ALA A 46 0.90 10.31 14.07
C ALA A 46 1.34 10.03 12.61
N ILE A 47 1.70 11.06 11.84
CA ILE A 47 2.16 10.90 10.47
C ILE A 47 3.54 10.22 10.38
N LEU A 48 4.44 10.43 11.35
CA LEU A 48 5.73 9.75 11.39
C LEU A 48 5.57 8.24 11.56
N LEU A 49 4.58 7.82 12.32
CA LEU A 49 4.38 6.43 12.73
C LEU A 49 3.23 5.72 11.99
N HIS A 50 2.50 6.39 11.08
CA HIS A 50 1.29 5.85 10.47
C HIS A 50 1.54 4.51 9.74
N ASP A 51 2.69 4.36 9.10
CA ASP A 51 3.07 3.22 8.27
C ASP A 51 4.00 2.21 8.97
N VAL A 52 4.28 2.40 10.27
CA VAL A 52 5.27 1.58 11.00
C VAL A 52 4.87 0.10 11.11
N GLY A 53 3.60 -0.22 10.91
CA GLY A 53 3.05 -1.58 10.93
C GLY A 53 3.24 -2.37 9.64
N HIS A 54 3.78 -1.78 8.59
CA HIS A 54 4.07 -2.53 7.38
C HIS A 54 5.24 -3.49 7.57
N GLY A 55 4.99 -4.77 7.33
CA GLY A 55 6.04 -5.79 7.27
C GLY A 55 6.80 -5.81 5.94
N PRO A 56 7.78 -6.71 5.79
CA PRO A 56 8.55 -6.85 4.57
C PRO A 56 7.64 -7.11 3.35
N TYR A 57 7.95 -6.46 2.24
CA TYR A 57 7.14 -6.49 1.01
C TYR A 57 5.66 -6.11 1.25
N SER A 58 5.37 -5.41 2.33
CA SER A 58 4.07 -4.75 2.62
C SER A 58 2.85 -5.65 2.37
N HIS A 59 2.00 -5.28 1.42
CA HIS A 59 0.74 -5.97 1.14
C HIS A 59 0.89 -7.44 0.73
N THR A 60 2.03 -7.84 0.14
CA THR A 60 2.27 -9.25 -0.18
C THR A 60 2.36 -10.11 1.08
N LEU A 61 3.06 -9.64 2.12
CA LEU A 61 3.14 -10.33 3.40
C LEU A 61 1.79 -10.35 4.12
N GLU A 62 1.10 -9.21 4.12
CA GLU A 62 -0.22 -9.03 4.72
C GLU A 62 -1.25 -10.01 4.14
N SER A 63 -1.24 -10.21 2.82
CA SER A 63 -2.15 -11.11 2.13
C SER A 63 -1.75 -12.59 2.17
N THR A 64 -0.55 -12.94 2.69
CA THR A 64 -0.03 -14.31 2.64
C THR A 64 0.34 -14.90 3.99
N LEU A 65 1.12 -14.19 4.78
CA LEU A 65 1.68 -14.69 6.03
C LEU A 65 0.92 -14.21 7.26
N VAL A 66 0.40 -12.97 7.22
CA VAL A 66 -0.32 -12.33 8.33
C VAL A 66 -1.78 -12.07 7.94
N GLU A 67 -2.39 -13.07 7.30
CA GLU A 67 -3.75 -12.99 6.75
C GLU A 67 -4.77 -12.51 7.81
N GLY A 68 -5.52 -11.46 7.47
CA GLY A 68 -6.58 -10.92 8.34
C GLY A 68 -6.09 -9.96 9.43
N VAL A 69 -4.81 -9.58 9.42
CA VAL A 69 -4.28 -8.52 10.30
C VAL A 69 -3.71 -7.40 9.44
N HIS A 70 -4.43 -6.29 9.35
CA HIS A 70 -4.03 -5.15 8.53
C HIS A 70 -2.88 -4.37 9.15
N HIS A 71 -2.02 -3.78 8.29
CA HIS A 71 -0.88 -2.99 8.74
C HIS A 71 -1.28 -1.81 9.63
N GLU A 72 -2.46 -1.21 9.44
CA GLU A 72 -2.99 -0.14 10.30
C GLU A 72 -3.21 -0.63 11.74
N THR A 73 -3.75 -1.85 11.91
CA THR A 73 -3.88 -2.48 13.23
C THR A 73 -2.50 -2.71 13.87
N ILE A 74 -1.53 -3.18 13.07
CA ILE A 74 -0.16 -3.40 13.57
C ILE A 74 0.50 -2.06 13.92
N SER A 75 0.32 -1.01 13.10
CA SER A 75 0.80 0.35 13.40
C SER A 75 0.24 0.82 14.74
N LYS A 76 -1.07 0.68 14.96
CA LYS A 76 -1.70 1.01 16.24
C LYS A 76 -1.06 0.28 17.42
N LEU A 77 -0.87 -1.04 17.32
CA LEU A 77 -0.24 -1.84 18.37
C LEU A 77 1.21 -1.39 18.67
N ILE A 78 1.97 -1.04 17.64
CA ILE A 78 3.32 -0.52 17.78
C ILE A 78 3.31 0.83 18.48
N ILE A 79 2.45 1.77 18.05
CA ILE A 79 2.33 3.10 18.62
C ILE A 79 1.89 3.02 20.09
N GLU A 80 0.92 2.15 20.42
CA GLU A 80 0.48 1.93 21.81
C GLU A 80 1.59 1.32 22.69
N LYS A 81 2.44 0.45 22.13
CA LYS A 81 3.60 -0.08 22.87
C LYS A 81 4.67 1.00 23.08
N LEU A 82 4.96 1.81 22.08
CA LEU A 82 5.86 2.97 22.21
C LEU A 82 5.33 3.97 23.21
N ASN A 83 4.02 4.22 23.20
CA ASN A 83 3.38 5.14 24.16
C ASN A 83 3.61 4.72 25.61
N ARG A 84 3.51 3.41 25.90
CA ARG A 84 3.84 2.90 27.25
C ARG A 84 5.31 3.15 27.62
N GLN A 85 6.23 3.00 26.65
CA GLN A 85 7.66 3.28 26.88
C GLN A 85 7.94 4.78 27.08
N PHE A 86 7.16 5.63 26.44
CA PHE A 86 7.27 7.08 26.53
C PHE A 86 6.31 7.70 27.56
N GLU A 87 5.79 6.91 28.49
CA GLU A 87 4.98 7.37 29.63
C GLU A 87 3.76 8.22 29.22
N GLY A 88 3.06 7.81 28.16
CA GLY A 88 1.83 8.47 27.69
C GLY A 88 2.04 9.65 26.74
N LYS A 89 3.26 9.97 26.34
CA LYS A 89 3.57 11.11 25.47
C LYS A 89 2.98 11.04 24.06
N LEU A 90 2.51 9.86 23.64
CA LEU A 90 1.88 9.63 22.34
C LEU A 90 0.35 9.55 22.41
N ASP A 91 -0.30 9.85 23.55
CA ASP A 91 -1.75 9.77 23.71
C ASP A 91 -2.49 10.60 22.66
N THR A 92 -2.08 11.86 22.44
CA THR A 92 -2.65 12.74 21.41
C THR A 92 -2.43 12.18 20.01
N ALA A 93 -1.24 11.64 19.72
CA ALA A 93 -0.94 11.03 18.42
C ALA A 93 -1.83 9.80 18.16
N ILE A 94 -2.05 8.96 19.17
CA ILE A 94 -2.94 7.77 19.06
C ILE A 94 -4.38 8.21 18.80
N SER A 95 -4.88 9.19 19.53
CA SER A 95 -6.24 9.70 19.36
C SER A 95 -6.46 10.31 17.96
N ILE A 96 -5.48 11.08 17.47
CA ILE A 96 -5.50 11.62 16.09
C ILE A 96 -5.44 10.48 15.06
N PHE A 97 -4.52 9.52 15.21
CA PHE A 97 -4.37 8.39 14.30
C PHE A 97 -5.65 7.56 14.19
N LYS A 98 -6.37 7.37 15.30
CA LYS A 98 -7.64 6.63 15.35
C LYS A 98 -8.85 7.43 14.84
N GLY A 99 -8.72 8.73 14.59
CA GLY A 99 -9.87 9.60 14.28
C GLY A 99 -10.78 9.85 15.49
N GLU A 100 -10.27 9.67 16.70
CA GLU A 100 -11.01 9.83 17.96
C GLU A 100 -10.75 11.21 18.62
N TYR A 101 -9.88 12.03 18.03
CA TYR A 101 -9.54 13.35 18.55
C TYR A 101 -10.63 14.37 18.16
N HIS A 102 -10.93 15.30 19.06
CA HIS A 102 -12.04 16.26 18.91
C HIS A 102 -11.87 17.24 17.71
N LYS A 103 -10.67 17.40 17.16
CA LYS A 103 -10.39 18.17 15.93
C LYS A 103 -10.19 17.21 14.76
N ASN A 104 -11.28 16.96 14.00
CA ASN A 104 -11.29 15.99 12.92
C ASN A 104 -10.28 16.31 11.80
N PHE A 105 -10.08 17.60 11.48
CA PHE A 105 -9.12 17.99 10.44
C PHE A 105 -7.67 17.54 10.72
N LEU A 106 -7.28 17.32 11.99
CA LEU A 106 -5.97 16.77 12.33
C LEU A 106 -5.85 15.31 11.91
N HIS A 107 -6.91 14.51 12.03
CA HIS A 107 -6.97 13.17 11.50
C HIS A 107 -6.94 13.19 9.96
N GLN A 108 -7.71 14.08 9.33
CA GLN A 108 -7.76 14.20 7.88
C GLN A 108 -6.42 14.62 7.25
N LEU A 109 -5.56 15.32 7.98
CA LEU A 109 -4.17 15.58 7.55
C LEU A 109 -3.33 14.30 7.49
N VAL A 110 -3.64 13.28 8.32
CA VAL A 110 -2.92 12.00 8.38
C VAL A 110 -3.53 10.98 7.43
N SER A 111 -4.87 10.90 7.39
CA SER A 111 -5.61 9.91 6.61
C SER A 111 -6.89 10.51 6.05
N SER A 112 -6.92 10.78 4.75
CA SER A 112 -8.08 11.23 4.00
C SER A 112 -7.84 11.08 2.50
N GLN A 113 -8.72 11.58 1.64
CA GLN A 113 -8.51 11.57 0.18
C GLN A 113 -7.43 12.57 -0.29
N LEU A 114 -7.13 13.58 0.53
CA LEU A 114 -6.10 14.60 0.31
C LEU A 114 -5.32 14.81 1.61
N ASP A 115 -4.53 13.85 1.99
CA ASP A 115 -3.68 13.87 3.18
C ASP A 115 -2.20 14.11 2.86
N ILE A 116 -1.43 14.29 3.89
CA ILE A 116 0.02 14.55 3.79
C ILE A 116 0.79 13.30 3.35
N ASP A 117 0.31 12.11 3.70
CA ASP A 117 0.86 10.84 3.24
C ASP A 117 0.86 10.79 1.70
N ARG A 118 -0.31 11.00 1.07
CA ARG A 118 -0.46 11.01 -0.40
C ARG A 118 0.36 12.11 -1.07
N LEU A 119 0.47 13.28 -0.46
CA LEU A 119 1.29 14.38 -0.98
C LEU A 119 2.79 14.04 -1.00
N ASP A 120 3.31 13.31 0.00
CA ASP A 120 4.70 12.87 -0.01
C ASP A 120 4.92 11.73 -0.98
N TYR A 121 4.16 10.61 -0.88
CA TYR A 121 4.49 9.45 -1.68
C TYR A 121 4.31 9.70 -3.19
N LEU A 122 3.30 10.44 -3.63
CA LEU A 122 3.15 10.76 -5.05
C LEU A 122 4.34 11.59 -5.58
N LYS A 123 4.76 12.61 -4.83
CA LYS A 123 5.93 13.43 -5.19
C LYS A 123 7.22 12.61 -5.18
N ARG A 124 7.41 11.81 -4.15
CA ARG A 124 8.59 10.96 -3.95
C ARG A 124 8.70 9.88 -5.00
N ASP A 125 7.63 9.14 -5.23
CA ASP A 125 7.59 8.05 -6.21
C ASP A 125 7.75 8.57 -7.62
N SER A 126 7.11 9.69 -7.98
CA SER A 126 7.33 10.37 -9.26
C SER A 126 8.82 10.70 -9.47
N PHE A 127 9.47 11.28 -8.47
CA PHE A 127 10.87 11.64 -8.54
C PHE A 127 11.79 10.41 -8.74
N PHE A 128 11.63 9.38 -7.90
CA PHE A 128 12.51 8.21 -7.93
C PHE A 128 12.22 7.23 -9.07
N THR A 129 10.99 7.18 -9.55
CA THR A 129 10.63 6.38 -10.74
C THR A 129 10.94 7.10 -12.05
N GLY A 130 11.04 8.43 -12.04
CA GLY A 130 11.16 9.26 -13.23
C GLY A 130 9.86 9.40 -14.02
N VAL A 131 8.71 9.07 -13.43
CA VAL A 131 7.38 9.17 -14.06
C VAL A 131 6.82 10.57 -13.82
N SER A 132 6.89 11.43 -14.84
CA SER A 132 6.54 12.85 -14.75
C SER A 132 5.06 13.13 -14.51
N GLU A 133 4.19 12.17 -14.81
CA GLU A 133 2.74 12.26 -14.59
C GLU A 133 2.38 12.37 -13.12
N GLY A 134 3.25 11.86 -12.21
CA GLY A 134 3.08 11.97 -10.77
C GLY A 134 3.53 13.31 -10.18
N VAL A 135 4.09 14.22 -10.97
CA VAL A 135 4.53 15.53 -10.47
C VAL A 135 3.32 16.37 -10.05
N ILE A 136 3.18 16.58 -8.76
CA ILE A 136 2.14 17.43 -8.13
C ILE A 136 2.76 18.65 -7.47
N GLY A 137 1.98 19.72 -7.38
CA GLY A 137 2.38 20.95 -6.68
C GLY A 137 2.07 20.87 -5.18
N SER A 138 2.66 19.92 -4.42
CA SER A 138 2.36 19.73 -2.99
C SER A 138 2.52 21.00 -2.17
N ASP A 139 3.56 21.79 -2.41
CA ASP A 139 3.77 23.07 -1.70
C ASP A 139 2.63 24.08 -1.95
N ARG A 140 2.08 24.09 -3.16
CA ARG A 140 0.93 24.94 -3.50
C ARG A 140 -0.34 24.40 -2.86
N ILE A 141 -0.55 23.07 -2.85
CA ILE A 141 -1.69 22.44 -2.21
C ILE A 141 -1.67 22.77 -0.72
N ILE A 142 -0.55 22.60 -0.05
CA ILE A 142 -0.37 22.92 1.38
C ILE A 142 -0.69 24.41 1.65
N LYS A 143 -0.21 25.32 0.82
CA LYS A 143 -0.53 26.77 0.95
C LYS A 143 -2.03 27.08 0.82
N MET A 144 -2.77 26.21 0.13
CA MET A 144 -4.23 26.39 -0.07
C MET A 144 -5.06 25.65 1.01
N LEU A 145 -4.45 24.88 1.91
CA LEU A 145 -5.16 24.25 3.02
C LEU A 145 -5.85 25.28 3.91
N ASP A 146 -7.05 24.96 4.31
CA ASP A 146 -7.86 25.69 5.28
C ASP A 146 -8.70 24.70 6.10
N VAL A 147 -9.41 25.18 7.12
CA VAL A 147 -10.34 24.38 7.94
C VAL A 147 -11.66 25.11 8.06
N VAL A 148 -12.76 24.41 7.80
CA VAL A 148 -14.13 24.93 7.94
C VAL A 148 -14.98 23.91 8.67
N ASN A 149 -15.61 24.33 9.77
CA ASN A 149 -16.46 23.45 10.61
C ASN A 149 -15.73 22.17 11.05
N ASP A 150 -14.47 22.30 11.44
CA ASP A 150 -13.57 21.22 11.86
C ASP A 150 -13.21 20.21 10.74
N GLU A 151 -13.51 20.52 9.50
CA GLU A 151 -13.17 19.73 8.32
C GLU A 151 -12.05 20.40 7.52
N LEU A 152 -11.13 19.58 6.98
CA LEU A 152 -10.10 20.05 6.07
C LEU A 152 -10.72 20.56 4.76
N ALA A 153 -10.25 21.69 4.29
CA ALA A 153 -10.72 22.31 3.06
C ALA A 153 -9.56 22.88 2.25
N ILE A 154 -9.81 23.15 0.97
CA ILE A 154 -8.88 23.82 0.05
C ILE A 154 -9.53 25.11 -0.42
N GLU A 155 -8.82 26.24 -0.34
CA GLU A 155 -9.27 27.50 -0.94
C GLU A 155 -9.54 27.32 -2.43
N ALA A 156 -10.63 27.91 -2.96
CA ALA A 156 -11.07 27.75 -4.37
C ALA A 156 -9.98 28.06 -5.42
N LYS A 157 -9.02 28.94 -5.10
CA LYS A 157 -7.87 29.21 -5.99
C LYS A 157 -6.90 28.01 -6.11
N GLY A 158 -7.09 26.95 -5.31
CA GLY A 158 -6.36 25.69 -5.37
C GLY A 158 -7.00 24.62 -6.24
N ILE A 159 -8.20 24.80 -6.78
CA ILE A 159 -8.99 23.80 -7.53
C ILE A 159 -8.12 23.08 -8.58
N TYR A 160 -7.45 23.81 -9.46
CA TYR A 160 -6.62 23.22 -10.52
C TYR A 160 -5.45 22.37 -9.99
N SER A 161 -4.94 22.69 -8.80
CA SER A 161 -3.91 21.85 -8.15
C SER A 161 -4.47 20.54 -7.64
N ILE A 162 -5.73 20.55 -7.17
CA ILE A 162 -6.44 19.35 -6.71
C ILE A 162 -6.86 18.47 -7.90
N GLU A 163 -7.38 19.06 -8.98
CA GLU A 163 -7.66 18.33 -10.22
C GLU A 163 -6.41 17.60 -10.72
N LYS A 164 -5.28 18.34 -10.78
CA LYS A 164 -3.98 17.74 -11.16
C LYS A 164 -3.56 16.63 -10.21
N PHE A 165 -3.75 16.79 -8.89
CA PHE A 165 -3.45 15.77 -7.89
C PHE A 165 -4.25 14.48 -8.12
N ILE A 166 -5.57 14.57 -8.36
CA ILE A 166 -6.43 13.40 -8.60
C ILE A 166 -6.02 12.68 -9.88
N VAL A 167 -5.71 13.43 -10.95
CA VAL A 167 -5.23 12.87 -12.22
C VAL A 167 -3.86 12.21 -12.04
N ALA A 168 -2.91 12.88 -11.38
CA ALA A 168 -1.58 12.35 -11.12
C ALA A 168 -1.65 11.05 -10.32
N ARG A 169 -2.48 10.99 -9.27
CA ARG A 169 -2.74 9.78 -8.49
C ARG A 169 -3.20 8.63 -9.38
N ARG A 170 -4.21 8.86 -10.24
CA ARG A 170 -4.70 7.83 -11.17
C ARG A 170 -3.64 7.33 -12.14
N LEU A 171 -2.84 8.25 -12.69
CA LEU A 171 -1.78 7.90 -13.64
C LEU A 171 -0.65 7.12 -12.97
N MET A 172 -0.23 7.53 -11.76
CA MET A 172 0.78 6.81 -10.99
C MET A 172 0.32 5.40 -10.65
N TYR A 173 -0.96 5.21 -10.30
CA TYR A 173 -1.48 3.86 -10.06
C TYR A 173 -1.31 2.97 -11.28
N TRP A 174 -1.72 3.40 -12.48
CA TRP A 174 -1.64 2.56 -13.67
C TRP A 174 -0.23 2.43 -14.24
N GLN A 175 0.59 3.47 -14.15
CA GLN A 175 1.93 3.46 -14.74
C GLN A 175 2.99 2.88 -13.80
N VAL A 176 2.84 3.05 -12.49
CA VAL A 176 3.84 2.62 -11.50
C VAL A 176 3.34 1.43 -10.69
N TYR A 177 2.30 1.61 -9.86
CA TYR A 177 1.91 0.60 -8.88
C TYR A 177 1.26 -0.63 -9.52
N LEU A 178 0.42 -0.45 -10.54
CA LEU A 178 -0.24 -1.52 -11.30
C LEU A 178 0.45 -1.81 -12.65
N HIS A 179 1.71 -1.42 -12.79
CA HIS A 179 2.48 -1.76 -13.98
C HIS A 179 2.63 -3.29 -14.10
N LYS A 180 2.41 -3.85 -15.31
CA LYS A 180 2.39 -5.31 -15.56
C LYS A 180 3.59 -6.06 -14.96
N THR A 181 4.78 -5.48 -15.04
CA THR A 181 6.01 -6.11 -14.51
C THR A 181 6.08 -6.03 -12.98
N VAL A 182 5.54 -4.97 -12.36
CA VAL A 182 5.41 -4.87 -10.90
C VAL A 182 4.46 -5.94 -10.40
N LEU A 183 3.26 -6.00 -10.98
CA LEU A 183 2.25 -7.03 -10.66
C LEU A 183 2.80 -8.44 -10.86
N ALA A 184 3.55 -8.69 -11.97
CA ALA A 184 4.15 -10.01 -12.20
C ALA A 184 5.13 -10.41 -11.10
N ALA A 185 5.91 -9.48 -10.59
CA ALA A 185 6.86 -9.74 -9.52
C ALA A 185 6.15 -9.92 -8.16
N GLU A 186 5.16 -9.10 -7.88
CA GLU A 186 4.35 -9.16 -6.66
C GLU A 186 3.56 -10.46 -6.57
N PHE A 187 2.84 -10.83 -7.64
CA PHE A 187 2.10 -12.10 -7.69
C PHE A 187 3.03 -13.31 -7.60
N LEU A 188 4.21 -13.24 -8.24
CA LEU A 188 5.19 -14.31 -8.14
C LEU A 188 5.67 -14.48 -6.69
N LEU A 189 5.96 -13.38 -5.99
CA LEU A 189 6.33 -13.41 -4.57
C LEU A 189 5.19 -13.96 -3.70
N THR A 190 3.96 -13.51 -3.94
CA THR A 190 2.75 -14.04 -3.28
C THR A 190 2.65 -15.56 -3.42
N LYS A 191 2.81 -16.08 -4.66
CA LYS A 191 2.73 -17.53 -4.92
C LYS A 191 3.88 -18.32 -4.27
N ILE A 192 5.08 -17.75 -4.20
CA ILE A 192 6.21 -18.35 -3.47
C ILE A 192 5.88 -18.51 -1.99
N LEU A 193 5.41 -17.43 -1.34
CA LEU A 193 5.08 -17.44 0.09
C LEU A 193 3.90 -18.37 0.40
N GLN A 194 2.86 -18.37 -0.44
CA GLN A 194 1.73 -19.29 -0.32
C GLN A 194 2.17 -20.75 -0.42
N ARG A 195 3.04 -21.10 -1.40
CA ARG A 195 3.55 -22.48 -1.53
C ARG A 195 4.42 -22.87 -0.35
N ALA A 196 5.31 -22.00 0.09
CA ALA A 196 6.16 -22.25 1.27
C ALA A 196 5.30 -22.46 2.53
N LYS A 197 4.25 -21.66 2.73
CA LYS A 197 3.29 -21.80 3.83
C LYS A 197 2.53 -23.14 3.75
N GLN A 198 2.03 -23.51 2.59
CA GLN A 198 1.37 -24.80 2.38
C GLN A 198 2.30 -25.96 2.76
N LEU A 199 3.50 -26.00 2.19
CA LEU A 199 4.47 -27.06 2.45
C LEU A 199 4.87 -27.13 3.93
N ALA A 200 5.07 -25.99 4.60
CA ALA A 200 5.38 -25.95 6.02
C ALA A 200 4.25 -26.55 6.89
N ARG A 201 2.99 -26.31 6.51
CA ARG A 201 1.80 -26.88 7.19
C ARG A 201 1.62 -28.37 6.92
N GLU A 202 2.02 -28.83 5.76
CA GLU A 202 2.04 -30.25 5.38
C GLU A 202 3.22 -31.02 6.02
N GLY A 203 4.02 -30.33 6.86
CA GLY A 203 5.15 -30.95 7.58
C GLY A 203 6.47 -31.00 6.80
N SER A 204 6.53 -30.39 5.61
CA SER A 204 7.78 -30.32 4.85
C SER A 204 8.79 -29.39 5.52
N LYS A 205 10.08 -29.74 5.40
CA LYS A 205 11.16 -28.93 5.98
C LYS A 205 11.43 -27.72 5.06
N ILE A 206 10.96 -26.56 5.48
CA ILE A 206 11.20 -25.30 4.77
C ILE A 206 12.34 -24.54 5.48
N PRO A 207 13.49 -24.32 4.83
CA PRO A 207 14.57 -23.51 5.38
C PRO A 207 14.13 -22.06 5.55
N ALA A 208 14.06 -21.59 6.80
CA ALA A 208 13.69 -20.21 7.14
C ALA A 208 14.17 -19.88 8.56
N PRO A 209 14.37 -18.59 8.92
CA PRO A 209 14.54 -18.14 10.30
C PRO A 209 13.35 -18.53 11.17
N GLU A 210 13.57 -18.73 12.47
CA GLU A 210 12.50 -19.12 13.40
C GLU A 210 11.35 -18.08 13.42
N THR A 211 11.70 -16.80 13.30
CA THR A 211 10.73 -15.71 13.17
C THR A 211 9.77 -15.90 11.99
N LEU A 212 10.29 -16.26 10.81
CA LEU A 212 9.45 -16.50 9.63
C LEU A 212 8.70 -17.84 9.72
N LYS A 213 9.30 -18.88 10.33
CA LYS A 213 8.65 -20.18 10.51
C LYS A 213 7.36 -20.10 11.31
N LEU A 214 7.25 -19.16 12.27
CA LEU A 214 6.01 -18.92 13.01
C LEU A 214 4.85 -18.61 12.05
N PHE A 215 5.08 -17.74 11.09
CA PHE A 215 4.05 -17.29 10.11
C PHE A 215 3.85 -18.29 8.97
N LEU A 216 4.85 -19.09 8.62
CA LEU A 216 4.69 -20.15 7.63
C LEU A 216 3.83 -21.31 8.18
N LYS A 217 3.97 -21.65 9.45
CA LYS A 217 3.24 -22.77 10.07
C LYS A 217 1.85 -22.42 10.55
N ASN A 218 1.65 -21.18 11.00
CA ASN A 218 0.43 -20.74 11.67
C ASN A 218 -0.24 -19.57 10.93
N THR A 219 -1.52 -19.35 11.21
CA THR A 219 -2.24 -18.10 10.95
C THR A 219 -2.65 -17.53 12.29
N TYR A 220 -2.46 -16.25 12.47
CA TYR A 220 -2.79 -15.56 13.71
C TYR A 220 -3.95 -14.60 13.47
N THR A 221 -4.95 -14.63 14.35
CA THR A 221 -5.99 -13.61 14.40
C THR A 221 -5.42 -12.30 14.96
N GLU A 222 -6.10 -11.19 14.72
CA GLU A 222 -5.73 -9.88 15.27
C GLU A 222 -5.55 -9.94 16.80
N SER A 223 -6.49 -10.58 17.51
CA SER A 223 -6.40 -10.76 18.96
C SER A 223 -5.18 -11.57 19.39
N GLN A 224 -4.86 -12.65 18.68
CA GLN A 224 -3.65 -13.44 18.97
C GLN A 224 -2.38 -12.65 18.70
N PHE A 225 -2.37 -11.85 17.62
CA PHE A 225 -1.25 -10.97 17.28
C PHE A 225 -1.03 -9.91 18.36
N ALA A 226 -2.11 -9.28 18.84
CA ALA A 226 -2.06 -8.25 19.88
C ALA A 226 -1.62 -8.78 21.24
N ASN A 227 -2.05 -10.00 21.61
CA ASN A 227 -1.84 -10.56 22.95
C ASN A 227 -0.65 -11.53 23.05
N ASN A 228 -0.05 -11.94 21.93
CA ASN A 228 1.11 -12.83 21.93
C ASN A 228 2.40 -12.05 21.65
N GLN A 229 3.17 -11.78 22.71
CA GLN A 229 4.43 -11.03 22.64
C GLN A 229 5.46 -11.69 21.72
N GLU A 230 5.49 -13.02 21.64
CA GLU A 230 6.42 -13.76 20.77
C GLU A 230 6.10 -13.51 19.31
N VAL A 231 4.83 -13.65 18.92
CA VAL A 231 4.34 -13.40 17.54
C VAL A 231 4.59 -11.96 17.13
N PHE A 232 4.23 -11.03 18.00
CA PHE A 232 4.44 -9.59 17.75
C PHE A 232 5.92 -9.24 17.59
N SER A 233 6.78 -9.77 18.49
CA SER A 233 8.23 -9.55 18.40
C SER A 233 8.85 -10.23 17.17
N ALA A 234 8.37 -11.42 16.80
CA ALA A 234 8.80 -12.10 15.59
C ALA A 234 8.48 -11.27 14.33
N PHE A 235 7.29 -10.67 14.27
CA PHE A 235 6.91 -9.80 13.15
C PHE A 235 7.81 -8.56 13.06
N LEU A 236 8.08 -7.89 14.17
CA LEU A 236 8.93 -6.69 14.22
C LEU A 236 10.39 -6.96 13.84
N ASN A 237 10.84 -8.21 13.94
CA ASN A 237 12.19 -8.63 13.57
C ASN A 237 12.31 -9.16 12.14
N LEU A 238 11.19 -9.22 11.38
CA LEU A 238 11.24 -9.62 9.97
C LEU A 238 11.56 -8.44 9.09
N ASP A 239 12.47 -8.63 8.15
CA ASP A 239 12.78 -7.65 7.10
C ASP A 239 12.79 -8.26 5.69
N ASP A 240 13.01 -7.42 4.67
CA ASP A 240 13.06 -7.84 3.27
C ASP A 240 14.20 -8.83 3.01
N TYR A 241 15.31 -8.74 3.77
CA TYR A 241 16.47 -9.62 3.61
C TYR A 241 16.17 -11.05 4.10
N ASP A 242 15.37 -11.22 5.16
CA ASP A 242 14.92 -12.52 5.62
C ASP A 242 14.15 -13.24 4.53
N ILE A 243 13.17 -12.57 3.93
CA ILE A 243 12.34 -13.12 2.85
C ILE A 243 13.20 -13.45 1.62
N LEU A 244 14.03 -12.50 1.18
CA LEU A 244 14.88 -12.69 0.00
C LEU A 244 15.91 -13.81 0.19
N SER A 245 16.51 -13.92 1.37
CA SER A 245 17.44 -15.00 1.73
C SER A 245 16.76 -16.36 1.67
N CYS A 246 15.54 -16.45 2.22
CA CYS A 246 14.74 -17.66 2.13
C CYS A 246 14.45 -18.05 0.69
N ILE A 247 14.00 -17.11 -0.15
CA ILE A 247 13.72 -17.37 -1.57
C ILE A 247 14.96 -17.87 -2.31
N LYS A 248 16.14 -17.31 -2.05
CA LYS A 248 17.40 -17.81 -2.62
C LYS A 248 17.71 -19.26 -2.21
N ASN A 249 17.47 -19.62 -0.94
CA ASN A 249 17.62 -20.99 -0.48
C ASN A 249 16.58 -21.93 -1.10
N TRP A 250 15.35 -21.46 -1.31
CA TRP A 250 14.26 -22.24 -1.91
C TRP A 250 14.45 -22.51 -3.40
N CYS A 251 15.36 -21.81 -4.09
CA CYS A 251 15.73 -22.13 -5.46
C CYS A 251 16.17 -23.59 -5.65
N ASN A 252 16.73 -24.21 -4.61
CA ASN A 252 17.20 -25.59 -4.61
C ASN A 252 16.30 -26.55 -3.78
N HIS A 253 15.09 -26.11 -3.42
CA HIS A 253 14.15 -26.92 -2.65
C HIS A 253 13.66 -28.12 -3.49
N PRO A 254 13.46 -29.33 -2.90
CA PRO A 254 12.98 -30.49 -3.64
C PRO A 254 11.57 -30.33 -4.21
N ASP A 255 10.73 -29.51 -3.61
CA ASP A 255 9.43 -29.15 -4.19
C ASP A 255 9.63 -28.35 -5.49
N LYS A 256 9.10 -28.92 -6.59
CA LYS A 256 9.31 -28.38 -7.92
C LYS A 256 8.65 -27.04 -8.17
N VAL A 257 7.49 -26.79 -7.55
CA VAL A 257 6.77 -25.52 -7.69
C VAL A 257 7.52 -24.43 -6.94
N LEU A 258 7.86 -24.66 -5.67
CA LEU A 258 8.58 -23.69 -4.85
C LEU A 258 9.93 -23.32 -5.48
N SER A 259 10.71 -24.32 -5.93
CA SER A 259 12.01 -24.07 -6.56
C SER A 259 11.88 -23.35 -7.90
N THR A 260 10.90 -23.68 -8.73
CA THR A 260 10.67 -23.01 -10.02
C THR A 260 10.29 -21.54 -9.82
N LEU A 261 9.30 -21.26 -8.95
CA LEU A 261 8.87 -19.89 -8.66
C LEU A 261 10.01 -19.05 -8.06
N SER A 262 10.77 -19.61 -7.11
CA SER A 262 11.92 -18.95 -6.49
C SER A 262 13.01 -18.62 -7.51
N ASN A 263 13.39 -19.59 -8.37
CA ASN A 263 14.33 -19.37 -9.46
C ASN A 263 13.84 -18.29 -10.44
N ASN A 264 12.56 -18.28 -10.76
CA ASN A 264 11.96 -17.28 -11.65
C ASN A 264 12.08 -15.88 -11.07
N LEU A 265 11.82 -15.70 -9.78
CA LEU A 265 11.95 -14.39 -9.13
C LEU A 265 13.41 -13.92 -9.07
N ILE A 266 14.32 -14.77 -8.59
CA ILE A 266 15.75 -14.43 -8.44
C ILE A 266 16.40 -14.12 -9.80
N ASN A 267 16.07 -14.89 -10.83
CA ASN A 267 16.62 -14.71 -12.19
C ASN A 267 15.79 -13.76 -13.07
N ARG A 268 14.79 -13.05 -12.49
CA ARG A 268 13.92 -12.11 -13.19
C ARG A 268 13.19 -12.70 -14.40
N LYS A 269 12.86 -13.98 -14.36
CA LYS A 269 12.04 -14.69 -15.37
C LYS A 269 10.57 -14.53 -15.02
N LEU A 270 10.08 -13.29 -15.07
CA LEU A 270 8.73 -12.98 -14.65
C LEU A 270 7.69 -13.53 -15.63
N ASN A 271 6.58 -13.98 -15.06
CA ASN A 271 5.41 -14.45 -15.80
C ASN A 271 4.87 -13.37 -16.74
N LYS A 272 4.21 -13.79 -17.81
CA LYS A 272 3.40 -12.89 -18.65
C LYS A 272 2.10 -12.57 -17.94
N ILE A 273 1.75 -11.29 -17.93
CA ILE A 273 0.44 -10.81 -17.49
C ILE A 273 -0.30 -10.23 -18.70
N ILE A 274 -1.49 -10.73 -18.95
CA ILE A 274 -2.47 -10.13 -19.85
C ILE A 274 -3.43 -9.33 -18.96
N LEU A 275 -3.62 -8.06 -19.26
CA LEU A 275 -4.61 -7.19 -18.62
C LEU A 275 -5.64 -6.78 -19.67
N GLN A 276 -6.91 -6.97 -19.37
CA GLN A 276 -8.02 -6.63 -20.24
C GLN A 276 -9.23 -6.13 -19.47
N ASN A 277 -10.16 -5.46 -20.14
CA ASN A 277 -11.40 -4.96 -19.51
C ASN A 277 -12.45 -6.06 -19.38
N GLU A 278 -12.42 -7.04 -20.30
CA GLU A 278 -13.35 -8.16 -20.32
C GLU A 278 -12.88 -9.27 -19.36
N PRO A 279 -13.78 -10.05 -18.76
CA PRO A 279 -13.42 -11.23 -17.97
C PRO A 279 -12.51 -12.19 -18.72
N ILE A 280 -11.66 -12.91 -17.98
CA ILE A 280 -10.79 -13.93 -18.58
C ILE A 280 -11.64 -15.12 -19.03
N ASP A 281 -11.42 -15.54 -20.27
CA ASP A 281 -12.04 -16.75 -20.82
C ASP A 281 -11.57 -17.99 -20.04
N GLN A 282 -12.52 -18.69 -19.43
CA GLN A 282 -12.26 -19.88 -18.62
C GLN A 282 -11.59 -20.99 -19.44
N ASN A 283 -11.99 -21.19 -20.71
CA ASN A 283 -11.40 -22.20 -21.59
C ASN A 283 -9.90 -21.92 -21.78
N LYS A 284 -9.51 -20.66 -21.95
CA LYS A 284 -8.12 -20.25 -22.08
C LYS A 284 -7.32 -20.48 -20.81
N LEU A 285 -7.93 -20.20 -19.64
CA LEU A 285 -7.31 -20.48 -18.35
C LEU A 285 -7.07 -21.97 -18.18
N ASP A 286 -8.08 -22.80 -18.45
CA ASP A 286 -8.01 -24.26 -18.33
C ASP A 286 -6.98 -24.86 -19.30
N GLU A 287 -6.93 -24.38 -20.55
CA GLU A 287 -5.90 -24.79 -21.53
C GLU A 287 -4.48 -24.55 -21.01
N LEU A 288 -4.23 -23.35 -20.46
CA LEU A 288 -2.92 -23.00 -19.91
C LEU A 288 -2.57 -23.82 -18.65
N ILE A 289 -3.55 -24.13 -17.81
CA ILE A 289 -3.36 -25.03 -16.66
C ILE A 289 -2.97 -26.42 -17.14
N GLN A 290 -3.64 -27.00 -18.15
CA GLN A 290 -3.30 -28.30 -18.71
C GLN A 290 -1.91 -28.31 -19.35
N LYS A 291 -1.54 -27.26 -20.09
CA LYS A 291 -0.18 -27.08 -20.61
C LYS A 291 0.86 -27.06 -19.48
N ALA A 292 0.61 -26.31 -18.43
CA ALA A 292 1.50 -26.23 -17.26
C ALA A 292 1.66 -27.61 -16.59
N LYS A 293 0.57 -28.34 -16.37
CA LYS A 293 0.60 -29.71 -15.82
C LYS A 293 1.52 -30.62 -16.64
N THR A 294 1.32 -30.62 -17.93
CA THR A 294 2.09 -31.49 -18.85
C THR A 294 3.56 -31.09 -18.89
N GLN A 295 3.84 -29.82 -19.10
CA GLN A 295 5.20 -29.32 -19.27
C GLN A 295 6.03 -29.42 -17.98
N TYR A 296 5.43 -29.08 -16.83
CA TYR A 296 6.13 -29.14 -15.55
C TYR A 296 5.96 -30.48 -14.82
N ARG A 297 5.08 -31.39 -15.32
CA ARG A 297 4.74 -32.68 -14.70
C ARG A 297 4.30 -32.51 -13.24
N ILE A 298 3.25 -31.71 -13.04
CA ILE A 298 2.70 -31.32 -11.74
C ILE A 298 1.18 -31.55 -11.71
N SER A 299 0.59 -31.55 -10.52
CA SER A 299 -0.85 -31.68 -10.30
C SER A 299 -1.62 -30.41 -10.68
N ASP A 300 -2.97 -30.48 -10.69
CA ASP A 300 -3.84 -29.32 -10.90
C ASP A 300 -3.63 -28.23 -9.83
N ILE A 301 -3.53 -28.63 -8.57
CA ILE A 301 -3.28 -27.71 -7.45
C ILE A 301 -1.93 -27.02 -7.63
N GLU A 302 -0.90 -27.75 -7.99
CA GLU A 302 0.43 -27.18 -8.23
C GLU A 302 0.46 -26.27 -9.46
N ALA A 303 -0.30 -26.59 -10.52
CA ALA A 303 -0.41 -25.75 -11.71
C ALA A 303 -1.07 -24.40 -11.41
N SER A 304 -1.99 -24.32 -10.44
CA SER A 304 -2.62 -23.07 -10.00
C SER A 304 -1.65 -22.07 -9.35
N TYR A 305 -0.48 -22.48 -8.96
CA TYR A 305 0.60 -21.59 -8.53
C TYR A 305 1.32 -20.93 -9.71
N LEU A 306 1.29 -21.54 -10.89
CA LEU A 306 1.97 -21.06 -12.10
C LEU A 306 1.02 -20.30 -13.03
N VAL A 307 -0.24 -20.75 -13.13
CA VAL A 307 -1.27 -20.18 -14.00
C VAL A 307 -2.48 -19.78 -13.16
N TYR A 308 -2.83 -18.51 -13.18
CA TYR A 308 -3.93 -17.98 -12.37
C TYR A 308 -4.49 -16.70 -12.99
N ALA A 309 -5.75 -16.44 -12.69
CA ALA A 309 -6.48 -15.24 -13.09
C ALA A 309 -7.04 -14.53 -11.86
N GLY A 310 -7.42 -13.27 -12.03
CA GLY A 310 -8.04 -12.45 -10.99
C GLY A 310 -8.32 -11.05 -11.49
N ASP A 311 -8.65 -10.19 -10.56
CA ASP A 311 -9.05 -8.81 -10.83
C ASP A 311 -8.14 -7.83 -10.09
N ILE A 312 -7.91 -6.69 -10.70
CA ILE A 312 -7.31 -5.52 -10.08
C ILE A 312 -8.23 -4.33 -10.30
N SER A 313 -8.42 -3.54 -9.27
CA SER A 313 -9.26 -2.36 -9.36
C SER A 313 -8.56 -1.13 -8.81
N ASN A 314 -8.91 0.02 -9.34
CA ASN A 314 -8.45 1.31 -8.85
C ASN A 314 -9.57 2.34 -8.92
N ASN A 315 -9.60 3.17 -7.90
CA ASN A 315 -10.43 4.35 -7.78
C ASN A 315 -9.53 5.57 -7.58
N ALA A 316 -9.69 6.61 -8.40
CA ALA A 316 -8.88 7.82 -8.26
C ALA A 316 -9.43 8.77 -7.18
N TYR A 317 -10.74 8.77 -6.99
CA TYR A 317 -11.45 9.58 -6.01
C TYR A 317 -12.73 8.86 -5.57
N ASN A 318 -13.05 8.86 -4.28
CA ASN A 318 -14.26 8.24 -3.75
C ASN A 318 -15.11 9.30 -3.02
N ILE A 319 -16.21 9.71 -3.64
CA ILE A 319 -17.13 10.74 -3.11
C ILE A 319 -17.87 10.25 -1.85
N GLU A 320 -18.03 8.92 -1.70
CA GLU A 320 -18.81 8.31 -0.62
C GLU A 320 -18.02 8.14 0.70
N GLU A 321 -16.68 8.10 0.63
CA GLU A 321 -15.84 7.95 1.82
C GLU A 321 -15.49 9.29 2.45
N ASP A 322 -14.58 10.03 1.83
CA ASP A 322 -14.08 11.33 2.30
C ASP A 322 -14.15 12.37 1.18
N ARG A 323 -14.68 13.54 1.47
CA ARG A 323 -14.80 14.62 0.49
C ARG A 323 -13.56 15.51 0.50
N ILE A 324 -13.15 15.95 -0.67
CA ILE A 324 -12.20 17.06 -0.79
C ILE A 324 -13.00 18.35 -0.85
N ASN A 325 -13.09 19.04 0.27
CA ASN A 325 -13.88 20.26 0.41
C ASN A 325 -13.18 21.46 -0.22
N ILE A 326 -13.88 22.21 -1.06
CA ILE A 326 -13.42 23.46 -1.65
C ILE A 326 -14.14 24.64 -0.97
N LEU A 327 -13.35 25.54 -0.39
CA LEU A 327 -13.82 26.75 0.27
C LEU A 327 -13.78 27.93 -0.68
N PHE A 328 -14.94 28.48 -1.02
CA PHE A 328 -15.08 29.70 -1.84
C PHE A 328 -14.97 30.98 -0.99
N LYS A 329 -14.66 32.11 -1.63
CA LYS A 329 -14.51 33.43 -0.96
C LYS A 329 -15.77 33.91 -0.24
N ASN A 330 -16.94 33.47 -0.65
CA ASN A 330 -18.22 33.79 -0.04
C ASN A 330 -18.58 32.88 1.15
N GLY A 331 -17.67 32.00 1.56
CA GLY A 331 -17.87 31.03 2.65
C GLY A 331 -18.60 29.76 2.24
N LYS A 332 -19.04 29.63 0.96
CA LYS A 332 -19.63 28.38 0.48
C LYS A 332 -18.56 27.28 0.46
N VAL A 333 -18.95 26.07 0.87
CA VAL A 333 -18.15 24.86 0.73
C VAL A 333 -18.83 23.92 -0.26
N ALA A 334 -18.09 23.32 -1.18
CA ALA A 334 -18.58 22.32 -2.11
C ALA A 334 -17.53 21.22 -2.30
N ASP A 335 -17.96 20.02 -2.67
CA ASP A 335 -17.03 18.94 -3.05
C ASP A 335 -16.26 19.30 -4.32
N ILE A 336 -15.03 18.81 -4.47
CA ILE A 336 -14.21 19.02 -5.68
C ILE A 336 -14.92 18.54 -6.95
N ALA A 337 -15.73 17.48 -6.87
CA ALA A 337 -16.47 16.99 -8.04
C ALA A 337 -17.56 17.96 -8.53
N GLU A 338 -18.04 18.83 -7.64
CA GLU A 338 -19.00 19.91 -7.97
C GLU A 338 -18.29 21.22 -8.30
N ALA A 339 -17.13 21.46 -7.72
CA ALA A 339 -16.36 22.71 -7.82
C ALA A 339 -15.43 22.75 -9.03
N ALA A 340 -15.01 21.60 -9.55
CA ALA A 340 -14.11 21.48 -10.69
C ALA A 340 -14.77 21.92 -12.00
N ASP A 341 -14.04 22.71 -12.81
CA ASP A 341 -14.53 23.21 -14.09
C ASP A 341 -13.76 22.66 -15.31
N LEU A 342 -12.54 22.18 -15.14
CA LEU A 342 -11.71 21.62 -16.21
C LEU A 342 -11.94 20.12 -16.42
N LEU A 343 -12.20 19.37 -15.36
CA LEU A 343 -12.30 17.91 -15.39
C LEU A 343 -13.62 17.46 -14.79
N ASN A 344 -14.25 16.49 -15.47
CA ASN A 344 -15.37 15.78 -14.87
C ASN A 344 -14.84 14.78 -13.82
N ILE A 345 -14.60 15.27 -12.60
CA ILE A 345 -14.09 14.46 -11.47
C ILE A 345 -15.04 13.31 -11.15
N SER A 346 -16.36 13.47 -11.37
CA SER A 346 -17.33 12.40 -11.19
C SER A 346 -17.10 11.18 -12.10
N VAL A 347 -16.45 11.37 -13.26
CA VAL A 347 -16.00 10.25 -14.11
C VAL A 347 -14.76 9.57 -13.52
N LEU A 348 -13.89 10.33 -12.87
CA LEU A 348 -12.69 9.81 -12.20
C LEU A 348 -13.01 9.07 -10.89
N SER A 349 -14.19 9.28 -10.31
CA SER A 349 -14.66 8.54 -9.13
C SER A 349 -15.16 7.13 -9.47
N LYS A 350 -15.38 6.81 -10.74
CA LYS A 350 -15.75 5.45 -11.12
C LYS A 350 -14.59 4.50 -10.92
N GLN A 351 -14.85 3.41 -10.20
CA GLN A 351 -13.90 2.30 -10.08
C GLN A 351 -13.61 1.70 -11.46
N VAL A 352 -12.33 1.56 -11.78
CA VAL A 352 -11.89 0.88 -12.98
C VAL A 352 -11.35 -0.48 -12.57
N THR A 353 -12.02 -1.54 -12.98
CA THR A 353 -11.58 -2.93 -12.80
C THR A 353 -10.98 -3.47 -14.10
N LYS A 354 -9.86 -4.16 -13.98
CA LYS A 354 -9.26 -4.93 -15.07
C LYS A 354 -9.08 -6.36 -14.61
N HIS A 355 -9.36 -7.28 -15.53
CA HIS A 355 -9.13 -8.69 -15.34
C HIS A 355 -7.73 -9.05 -15.81
N PHE A 356 -7.05 -9.93 -15.06
CA PHE A 356 -5.73 -10.38 -15.44
C PHE A 356 -5.63 -11.90 -15.57
N LEU A 357 -4.75 -12.33 -16.46
CA LEU A 357 -4.30 -13.71 -16.59
C LEU A 357 -2.78 -13.75 -16.52
N CYS A 358 -2.24 -14.50 -15.56
CA CYS A 358 -0.81 -14.60 -15.28
C CYS A 358 -0.33 -16.03 -15.51
N PHE A 359 0.75 -16.21 -16.28
CA PHE A 359 1.29 -17.53 -16.60
C PHE A 359 2.75 -17.45 -17.08
N PRO A 360 3.53 -18.55 -16.99
CA PRO A 360 4.87 -18.66 -17.57
C PRO A 360 4.87 -18.41 -19.08
N LYS A 361 5.83 -17.62 -19.58
CA LYS A 361 5.92 -17.26 -21.01
C LYS A 361 6.13 -18.47 -21.90
N GLU A 362 6.77 -19.49 -21.39
CA GLU A 362 7.10 -20.75 -22.07
C GLU A 362 5.84 -21.55 -22.48
N LEU A 363 4.68 -21.29 -21.85
CA LEU A 363 3.41 -21.94 -22.21
C LEU A 363 2.78 -21.38 -23.48
N LEU A 364 3.35 -20.33 -24.07
CA LEU A 364 2.92 -19.77 -25.36
C LEU A 364 3.56 -20.46 -26.56
N GLN A 365 4.60 -21.26 -26.33
CA GLN A 365 5.29 -22.05 -27.32
C GLN A 365 4.60 -23.42 -27.46
#